data_1775f2488c2f8d377d311b94c30b2ddb
#
_entry.id   1775f2488c2f8d377d311b94c30b2ddb
#
_cell.length_a   1.000
_cell.length_b   1.000
_cell.length_c   1.000
_cell.angle_alpha   90.00
_cell.angle_beta   90.00
_cell.angle_gamma   90.00
#
_symmetry.space_group_name_H-M   'P 1'
#
loop_
_entity.id
_entity.type
_entity.pdbx_description
1 polymer ?
#
loop_
_entity_poly.entity_id
_entity_poly.type
_entity_poly.pdbx_seq_one_letter_code
_entity_poly.pdbx_strand_id
1 'polypeptide(L)'
;MASSPPLPAVLALADDLSGAAEAARALGGPVRLCLTAPTGGAAAGAHDLVVDLNTRHLPPADAADAVRSALRYGGSGAPGSESSGAYGLLYKKIDSQLRGNVAAEALAYAEGAEALVIAPALPAARRTVTGGVVHVDGVPLHETNGWRAERATPPRSVVEAFSGLPVRTIPLEVVRSGLPRLEAELKSVVASGAHPAPDAETDADLDAIVAAALRLGPGLRLLGSGGLAGALGRALARPAVPAPAPPSACAAAPLLVVAGTAEPGVARQIAHLTALGMRHLPLDPAELMAGAVEVRAGAVEVRVGAASVDTVLSIDGSAGLHPGGGRALSAALAALATAWPGRPDLVLTGGETARATLDALGVRELEPVDEIHHGAVHSRTPDGRSVVTRPGSYGAEDSLLRIATALRPHLAATPAAG
;
A
#
# COMPACT_ATOMS: atom_id res chain seq x y z
N MET A 1 -12.03 24.48 -30.59
CA MET A 1 -11.08 23.54 -30.02
C MET A 1 -11.88 22.39 -29.44
N ALA A 2 -11.81 21.21 -30.01
CA ALA A 2 -12.46 20.02 -29.43
C ALA A 2 -11.74 19.70 -28.12
N SER A 3 -12.45 19.72 -26.99
CA SER A 3 -11.91 19.26 -25.71
C SER A 3 -11.55 17.79 -25.86
N SER A 4 -10.30 17.43 -25.52
CA SER A 4 -9.92 16.01 -25.44
C SER A 4 -10.92 15.28 -24.53
N PRO A 5 -11.33 14.05 -24.86
CA PRO A 5 -12.20 13.28 -23.99
C PRO A 5 -11.59 13.16 -22.59
N PRO A 6 -12.39 13.18 -21.54
CA PRO A 6 -11.88 13.04 -20.19
C PRO A 6 -11.14 11.70 -20.06
N LEU A 7 -10.01 11.72 -19.35
CA LEU A 7 -9.24 10.50 -19.05
C LEU A 7 -10.11 9.53 -18.27
N PRO A 8 -10.02 8.21 -18.55
CA PRO A 8 -10.81 7.22 -17.86
C PRO A 8 -10.44 7.17 -16.36
N ALA A 9 -11.44 7.08 -15.50
CA ALA A 9 -11.20 6.87 -14.07
C ALA A 9 -10.68 5.46 -13.82
N VAL A 10 -9.80 5.33 -12.81
CA VAL A 10 -9.18 4.08 -12.39
C VAL A 10 -9.85 3.55 -11.14
N LEU A 11 -10.23 2.27 -11.13
CA LEU A 11 -10.50 1.50 -9.91
C LEU A 11 -9.30 0.62 -9.61
N ALA A 12 -8.60 0.91 -8.52
CA ALA A 12 -7.49 0.11 -8.03
C ALA A 12 -7.89 -0.68 -6.78
N LEU A 13 -7.58 -1.97 -6.76
CA LEU A 13 -7.86 -2.89 -5.64
C LEU A 13 -6.53 -3.34 -5.03
N ALA A 14 -6.30 -3.07 -3.76
CA ALA A 14 -5.07 -3.43 -3.06
C ALA A 14 -5.33 -4.50 -1.99
N ASP A 15 -4.35 -5.35 -1.75
CA ASP A 15 -4.38 -6.42 -0.76
C ASP A 15 -4.08 -5.94 0.67
N ASP A 16 -3.41 -4.80 0.81
CA ASP A 16 -3.13 -4.15 2.09
C ASP A 16 -3.15 -2.62 2.00
N LEU A 17 -3.31 -1.98 3.15
CA LEU A 17 -3.43 -0.53 3.26
C LEU A 17 -2.16 0.22 2.80
N SER A 18 -0.98 -0.30 3.11
CA SER A 18 0.27 0.35 2.69
C SER A 18 0.40 0.35 1.17
N GLY A 19 0.06 -0.78 0.53
CA GLY A 19 0.01 -0.90 -0.93
C GLY A 19 -1.09 -0.05 -1.55
N ALA A 20 -2.24 0.08 -0.89
CA ALA A 20 -3.32 0.95 -1.33
C ALA A 20 -2.89 2.42 -1.33
N ALA A 21 -2.25 2.89 -0.26
CA ALA A 21 -1.73 4.25 -0.16
C ALA A 21 -0.63 4.53 -1.20
N GLU A 22 0.31 3.58 -1.37
CA GLU A 22 1.35 3.63 -2.41
C GLU A 22 0.72 3.76 -3.81
N ALA A 23 -0.26 2.90 -4.14
CA ALA A 23 -0.93 2.94 -5.44
C ALA A 23 -1.68 4.26 -5.65
N ALA A 24 -2.35 4.77 -4.62
CA ALA A 24 -3.09 6.03 -4.68
C ALA A 24 -2.17 7.22 -5.02
N ARG A 25 -0.98 7.27 -4.41
CA ARG A 25 0.01 8.31 -4.75
C ARG A 25 0.63 8.11 -6.13
N ALA A 26 0.94 6.86 -6.48
CA ALA A 26 1.57 6.51 -7.74
C ALA A 26 0.67 6.79 -8.96
N LEU A 27 -0.65 6.62 -8.83
CA LEU A 27 -1.61 6.96 -9.89
C LEU A 27 -1.65 8.46 -10.19
N GLY A 28 -1.36 9.32 -9.22
CA GLY A 28 -1.42 10.78 -9.37
C GLY A 28 -2.85 11.32 -9.49
N GLY A 29 -2.99 12.65 -9.46
CA GLY A 29 -4.31 13.30 -9.51
C GLY A 29 -5.14 13.13 -8.24
N PRO A 30 -6.41 13.56 -8.26
CA PRO A 30 -7.33 13.40 -7.14
C PRO A 30 -7.74 11.92 -7.02
N VAL A 31 -7.30 11.27 -5.96
CA VAL A 31 -7.57 9.86 -5.66
C VAL A 31 -8.23 9.75 -4.30
N ARG A 32 -9.30 8.96 -4.20
CA ARG A 32 -9.90 8.57 -2.92
C ARG A 32 -9.37 7.20 -2.53
N LEU A 33 -8.95 7.04 -1.29
CA LEU A 33 -8.55 5.76 -0.73
C LEU A 33 -9.61 5.29 0.27
N CYS A 34 -10.35 4.26 -0.07
CA CYS A 34 -11.37 3.65 0.80
C CYS A 34 -10.81 2.39 1.48
N LEU A 35 -11.09 2.24 2.77
CA LEU A 35 -10.70 1.08 3.57
C LEU A 35 -11.63 -0.12 3.39
N THR A 36 -12.74 0.08 2.72
CA THR A 36 -13.68 -0.98 2.30
C THR A 36 -14.34 -0.53 1.00
N ALA A 37 -14.75 -1.46 0.17
CA ALA A 37 -15.54 -1.12 -1.00
C ALA A 37 -16.79 -0.31 -0.56
N PRO A 38 -17.03 0.87 -1.14
CA PRO A 38 -18.18 1.68 -0.79
C PRO A 38 -19.49 0.91 -1.05
N THR A 39 -20.44 1.03 -0.13
CA THR A 39 -21.80 0.48 -0.29
C THR A 39 -22.72 1.61 -0.74
N GLY A 40 -23.11 1.62 -2.01
CA GLY A 40 -24.07 2.60 -2.56
C GLY A 40 -23.51 3.38 -3.75
N GLY A 41 -24.40 3.81 -4.64
CA GLY A 41 -24.09 4.42 -5.93
C GLY A 41 -23.60 5.88 -5.89
N ALA A 42 -22.78 6.27 -4.93
CA ALA A 42 -22.22 7.63 -4.87
C ALA A 42 -21.21 7.80 -6.01
N ALA A 43 -21.51 8.72 -6.94
CA ALA A 43 -20.64 9.30 -8.00
C ALA A 43 -19.46 8.41 -8.45
N ALA A 44 -19.76 7.17 -8.82
CA ALA A 44 -18.78 6.26 -9.40
C ALA A 44 -18.23 6.88 -10.68
N GLY A 45 -16.90 6.92 -10.83
CA GLY A 45 -16.21 7.37 -12.05
C GLY A 45 -15.85 8.84 -12.14
N ALA A 46 -16.18 9.69 -11.15
CA ALA A 46 -15.75 11.10 -11.17
C ALA A 46 -14.27 11.30 -10.79
N HIS A 47 -13.72 10.38 -9.97
CA HIS A 47 -12.33 10.38 -9.49
C HIS A 47 -11.78 8.96 -9.47
N ASP A 48 -10.47 8.83 -9.46
CA ASP A 48 -9.83 7.56 -9.23
C ASP A 48 -10.15 7.05 -7.82
N LEU A 49 -10.40 5.76 -7.70
CA LEU A 49 -10.70 5.10 -6.45
C LEU A 49 -9.69 3.99 -6.20
N VAL A 50 -9.07 4.01 -5.03
CA VAL A 50 -8.28 2.90 -4.51
C VAL A 50 -9.03 2.28 -3.34
N VAL A 51 -9.18 0.97 -3.35
CA VAL A 51 -9.84 0.23 -2.27
C VAL A 51 -8.81 -0.69 -1.61
N ASP A 52 -8.60 -0.50 -0.31
CA ASP A 52 -7.89 -1.48 0.52
C ASP A 52 -8.84 -2.61 0.87
N LEU A 53 -8.60 -3.79 0.30
CA LEU A 53 -9.39 -4.99 0.56
C LEU A 53 -9.00 -5.69 1.87
N ASN A 54 -7.80 -5.39 2.40
CA ASN A 54 -7.24 -6.01 3.61
C ASN A 54 -7.25 -7.55 3.56
N THR A 55 -6.89 -8.11 2.41
CA THR A 55 -7.03 -9.54 2.08
C THR A 55 -5.77 -10.36 2.31
N ARG A 56 -4.62 -9.71 2.55
CA ARG A 56 -3.31 -10.39 2.60
C ARG A 56 -3.26 -11.60 3.52
N HIS A 57 -3.94 -11.53 4.65
CA HIS A 57 -3.94 -12.56 5.70
C HIS A 57 -5.28 -13.29 5.84
N LEU A 58 -6.20 -13.10 4.90
CA LEU A 58 -7.46 -13.83 4.86
C LEU A 58 -7.25 -15.24 4.29
N PRO A 59 -8.21 -16.16 4.51
CA PRO A 59 -8.28 -17.38 3.72
C PRO A 59 -8.38 -17.06 2.22
N PRO A 60 -7.76 -17.85 1.34
CA PRO A 60 -7.75 -17.57 -0.11
C PRO A 60 -9.14 -17.38 -0.73
N ALA A 61 -10.14 -18.14 -0.30
CA ALA A 61 -11.52 -18.01 -0.78
C ALA A 61 -12.12 -16.66 -0.42
N ASP A 62 -11.93 -16.19 0.83
CA ASP A 62 -12.44 -14.92 1.31
C ASP A 62 -11.75 -13.75 0.60
N ALA A 63 -10.45 -13.88 0.31
CA ALA A 63 -9.71 -12.90 -0.46
C ALA A 63 -10.24 -12.79 -1.90
N ALA A 64 -10.51 -13.92 -2.56
CA ALA A 64 -11.11 -13.95 -3.89
C ALA A 64 -12.52 -13.31 -3.89
N ASP A 65 -13.34 -13.59 -2.89
CA ASP A 65 -14.69 -13.03 -2.77
C ASP A 65 -14.68 -11.52 -2.52
N ALA A 66 -13.70 -11.02 -1.77
CA ALA A 66 -13.51 -9.58 -1.59
C ALA A 66 -13.19 -8.88 -2.92
N VAL A 67 -12.30 -9.49 -3.75
CA VAL A 67 -12.01 -8.97 -5.11
C VAL A 67 -13.25 -8.96 -5.98
N ARG A 68 -14.02 -10.07 -6.04
CA ARG A 68 -15.28 -10.13 -6.80
C ARG A 68 -16.28 -9.07 -6.34
N SER A 69 -16.40 -8.86 -5.04
CA SER A 69 -17.31 -7.87 -4.47
C SER A 69 -16.93 -6.46 -4.88
N ALA A 70 -15.64 -6.12 -4.84
CA ALA A 70 -15.14 -4.81 -5.24
C ALA A 70 -15.29 -4.57 -6.76
N LEU A 71 -15.09 -5.60 -7.60
CA LEU A 71 -15.31 -5.50 -9.03
C LEU A 71 -16.78 -5.24 -9.38
N ARG A 72 -17.73 -5.85 -8.66
CA ARG A 72 -19.17 -5.55 -8.83
C ARG A 72 -19.53 -4.11 -8.54
N TYR A 73 -18.89 -3.51 -7.51
CA TYR A 73 -19.04 -2.08 -7.22
C TYR A 73 -18.55 -1.20 -8.38
N GLY A 74 -17.43 -1.57 -9.03
CA GLY A 74 -16.89 -0.86 -10.19
C GLY A 74 -17.71 -0.97 -11.47
N GLY A 75 -18.82 -1.71 -11.46
CA GLY A 75 -19.67 -1.92 -12.65
C GLY A 75 -19.09 -2.91 -13.67
N SER A 76 -18.02 -3.65 -13.32
CA SER A 76 -17.38 -4.64 -14.21
C SER A 76 -17.97 -6.04 -14.08
N GLY A 77 -19.25 -6.15 -13.77
CA GLY A 77 -19.89 -7.44 -13.50
C GLY A 77 -21.01 -7.79 -14.45
N ALA A 78 -20.83 -8.80 -15.23
CA ALA A 78 -21.64 -9.60 -16.13
C ALA A 78 -21.51 -9.23 -17.62
N PRO A 79 -21.26 -10.24 -18.49
CA PRO A 79 -21.41 -10.09 -19.94
C PRO A 79 -22.87 -9.73 -20.25
N GLY A 80 -23.11 -8.55 -20.83
CA GLY A 80 -24.43 -8.10 -21.25
C GLY A 80 -25.09 -6.99 -20.41
N SER A 81 -24.47 -6.46 -19.35
CA SER A 81 -24.97 -5.26 -18.70
C SER A 81 -24.54 -4.02 -19.50
N GLU A 82 -25.51 -3.29 -20.06
CA GLU A 82 -25.31 -2.03 -20.79
C GLU A 82 -24.87 -0.85 -19.91
N SER A 83 -24.61 -1.08 -18.62
CA SER A 83 -23.92 -0.11 -17.76
C SER A 83 -22.44 -0.14 -18.13
N SER A 84 -22.00 0.79 -19.00
CA SER A 84 -20.61 1.15 -19.12
C SER A 84 -20.07 1.34 -17.69
N GLY A 85 -19.13 0.49 -17.25
CA GLY A 85 -18.62 0.50 -15.88
C GLY A 85 -18.21 1.91 -15.50
N ALA A 86 -18.48 2.30 -14.28
CA ALA A 86 -18.17 3.65 -13.79
C ALA A 86 -16.68 3.99 -13.90
N TYR A 87 -15.83 2.95 -13.99
CA TYR A 87 -14.38 3.06 -14.16
C TYR A 87 -13.93 2.46 -15.49
N GLY A 88 -13.20 3.26 -16.26
CA GLY A 88 -12.68 2.84 -17.58
C GLY A 88 -11.44 1.97 -17.50
N LEU A 89 -10.73 1.97 -16.36
CA LEU A 89 -9.53 1.18 -16.13
C LEU A 89 -9.58 0.46 -14.79
N LEU A 90 -9.15 -0.79 -14.79
CA LEU A 90 -9.03 -1.62 -13.60
C LEU A 90 -7.57 -1.94 -13.31
N TYR A 91 -7.17 -1.79 -12.06
CA TYR A 91 -5.83 -2.08 -11.57
C TYR A 91 -5.89 -2.95 -10.31
N LYS A 92 -5.10 -4.03 -10.26
CA LYS A 92 -4.93 -4.82 -9.04
C LYS A 92 -3.53 -4.63 -8.48
N LYS A 93 -3.43 -3.96 -7.33
CA LYS A 93 -2.19 -3.81 -6.58
C LYS A 93 -1.92 -5.08 -5.77
N ILE A 94 -0.73 -5.61 -5.96
CA ILE A 94 -0.21 -6.77 -5.22
C ILE A 94 1.10 -6.42 -4.53
N ASP A 95 1.50 -7.24 -3.58
CA ASP A 95 2.83 -7.15 -2.97
C ASP A 95 3.93 -7.44 -3.98
N SER A 96 4.96 -6.59 -4.06
CA SER A 96 6.07 -6.75 -5.00
C SER A 96 7.01 -7.92 -4.65
N GLN A 97 6.87 -8.53 -3.47
CA GLN A 97 7.50 -9.80 -3.09
C GLN A 97 6.52 -10.98 -3.19
N LEU A 98 5.36 -10.80 -3.83
CA LEU A 98 4.38 -11.85 -4.12
C LEU A 98 3.81 -12.52 -2.86
N ARG A 99 3.81 -11.83 -1.69
CA ARG A 99 3.20 -12.31 -0.45
C ARG A 99 1.68 -12.20 -0.51
N GLY A 100 1.01 -12.95 0.37
CA GLY A 100 -0.44 -12.93 0.48
C GLY A 100 -1.13 -13.87 -0.52
N ASN A 101 -2.36 -13.54 -0.87
CA ASN A 101 -3.25 -14.39 -1.65
C ASN A 101 -3.19 -14.14 -3.17
N VAL A 102 -1.99 -13.86 -3.72
CA VAL A 102 -1.83 -13.35 -5.10
C VAL A 102 -2.50 -14.25 -6.15
N ALA A 103 -2.42 -15.58 -6.01
CA ALA A 103 -3.06 -16.51 -6.95
C ALA A 103 -4.58 -16.45 -6.88
N ALA A 104 -5.16 -16.56 -5.68
CA ALA A 104 -6.62 -16.56 -5.48
C ALA A 104 -7.25 -15.23 -5.89
N GLU A 105 -6.60 -14.12 -5.55
CA GLU A 105 -7.05 -12.79 -5.93
C GLU A 105 -6.94 -12.54 -7.44
N ALA A 106 -5.85 -13.01 -8.06
CA ALA A 106 -5.66 -12.89 -9.50
C ALA A 106 -6.67 -13.72 -10.29
N LEU A 107 -7.00 -14.94 -9.83
CA LEU A 107 -8.07 -15.76 -10.42
C LEU A 107 -9.40 -15.01 -10.40
N ALA A 108 -9.80 -14.45 -9.25
CA ALA A 108 -11.02 -13.66 -9.14
C ALA A 108 -10.96 -12.37 -9.99
N TYR A 109 -9.80 -11.74 -10.06
CA TYR A 109 -9.61 -10.52 -10.83
C TYR A 109 -9.60 -10.77 -12.36
N ALA A 110 -9.25 -11.97 -12.80
CA ALA A 110 -9.29 -12.36 -14.20
C ALA A 110 -10.72 -12.62 -14.72
N GLU A 111 -11.68 -12.84 -13.83
CA GLU A 111 -13.07 -13.11 -14.23
C GLU A 111 -13.64 -11.95 -15.06
N GLY A 112 -14.06 -12.23 -16.30
CA GLY A 112 -14.58 -11.23 -17.23
C GLY A 112 -13.51 -10.34 -17.89
N ALA A 113 -12.21 -10.62 -17.71
CA ALA A 113 -11.14 -10.01 -18.47
C ALA A 113 -10.74 -10.90 -19.65
N GLU A 114 -10.19 -10.29 -20.70
CA GLU A 114 -9.53 -11.04 -21.79
C GLU A 114 -8.21 -11.66 -21.30
N ALA A 115 -7.40 -10.85 -20.59
CA ALA A 115 -6.21 -11.32 -19.89
C ALA A 115 -5.76 -10.33 -18.81
N LEU A 116 -4.86 -10.79 -17.92
CA LEU A 116 -4.11 -9.95 -16.98
C LEU A 116 -2.71 -9.69 -17.55
N VAL A 117 -2.24 -8.45 -17.48
CA VAL A 117 -0.82 -8.11 -17.67
C VAL A 117 -0.20 -8.03 -16.29
N ILE A 118 0.70 -8.96 -15.97
CA ILE A 118 1.26 -9.19 -14.63
C ILE A 118 2.67 -8.61 -14.55
N ALA A 119 2.88 -7.52 -13.79
CA ALA A 119 4.19 -6.89 -13.64
C ALA A 119 4.47 -6.50 -12.18
N PRO A 120 5.05 -7.40 -11.37
CA PRO A 120 5.31 -7.17 -9.95
C PRO A 120 6.56 -6.35 -9.64
N ALA A 121 7.39 -5.98 -10.63
CA ALA A 121 8.61 -5.22 -10.42
C ALA A 121 8.34 -3.86 -9.72
N LEU A 122 9.26 -3.46 -8.83
CA LEU A 122 9.27 -2.18 -8.11
C LEU A 122 10.70 -1.64 -8.09
N PRO A 123 11.17 -1.01 -9.18
CA PRO A 123 12.55 -0.55 -9.32
C PRO A 123 13.00 0.40 -8.20
N ALA A 124 12.13 1.29 -7.75
CA ALA A 124 12.40 2.21 -6.65
C ALA A 124 12.79 1.50 -5.34
N ALA A 125 12.32 0.26 -5.13
CA ALA A 125 12.70 -0.59 -4.00
C ALA A 125 13.71 -1.68 -4.40
N ARG A 126 14.40 -1.53 -5.53
CA ARG A 126 15.37 -2.49 -6.10
C ARG A 126 14.80 -3.90 -6.23
N ARG A 127 13.52 -3.98 -6.63
CA ARG A 127 12.82 -5.24 -6.93
C ARG A 127 12.58 -5.32 -8.42
N THR A 128 13.25 -6.26 -9.06
CA THR A 128 13.21 -6.46 -10.51
C THR A 128 12.62 -7.81 -10.85
N VAL A 129 12.20 -7.98 -12.10
CA VAL A 129 11.81 -9.29 -12.66
C VAL A 129 12.67 -9.56 -13.88
N THR A 130 13.40 -10.66 -13.83
CA THR A 130 14.28 -11.09 -14.92
C THR A 130 14.17 -12.60 -15.08
N GLY A 131 13.91 -13.06 -16.33
CA GLY A 131 13.65 -14.48 -16.60
C GLY A 131 12.42 -15.02 -15.87
N GLY A 132 11.43 -14.16 -15.58
CA GLY A 132 10.24 -14.52 -14.82
C GLY A 132 10.50 -14.74 -13.32
N VAL A 133 11.66 -14.34 -12.80
CA VAL A 133 12.02 -14.44 -11.37
C VAL A 133 12.07 -13.05 -10.75
N VAL A 134 11.42 -12.89 -9.60
CA VAL A 134 11.53 -11.66 -8.80
C VAL A 134 12.87 -11.67 -8.07
N HIS A 135 13.63 -10.58 -8.19
CA HIS A 135 14.86 -10.32 -7.45
C HIS A 135 14.69 -9.15 -6.48
N VAL A 136 15.30 -9.24 -5.32
CA VAL A 136 15.39 -8.17 -4.31
C VAL A 136 16.87 -7.86 -4.12
N ASP A 137 17.29 -6.63 -4.41
CA ASP A 137 18.70 -6.24 -4.38
C ASP A 137 19.61 -7.16 -5.23
N GLY A 138 19.08 -7.67 -6.34
CA GLY A 138 19.78 -8.58 -7.25
C GLY A 138 19.78 -10.05 -6.81
N VAL A 139 19.22 -10.38 -5.64
CA VAL A 139 19.11 -11.76 -5.14
C VAL A 139 17.72 -12.32 -5.46
N PRO A 140 17.59 -13.56 -6.00
CA PRO A 140 16.30 -14.20 -6.21
C PRO A 140 15.44 -14.20 -4.94
N LEU A 141 14.17 -13.86 -5.06
CA LEU A 141 13.23 -13.72 -3.92
C LEU A 141 13.27 -14.93 -2.98
N HIS A 142 13.30 -16.13 -3.52
CA HIS A 142 13.29 -17.37 -2.76
C HIS A 142 14.59 -17.68 -2.00
N GLU A 143 15.64 -16.89 -2.24
CA GLU A 143 16.91 -16.94 -1.52
C GLU A 143 17.04 -15.84 -0.46
N THR A 144 16.03 -14.97 -0.37
CA THR A 144 16.01 -13.83 0.57
C THR A 144 15.25 -14.16 1.85
N ASN A 145 15.41 -13.31 2.86
CA ASN A 145 14.66 -13.41 4.12
C ASN A 145 13.29 -12.68 4.07
N GLY A 146 12.84 -12.23 2.90
CA GLY A 146 11.61 -11.41 2.74
C GLY A 146 10.33 -12.12 3.18
N TRP A 147 10.35 -13.47 3.21
CA TRP A 147 9.21 -14.33 3.57
C TRP A 147 9.31 -14.95 4.96
N ARG A 148 10.28 -14.56 5.79
CA ARG A 148 10.49 -15.17 7.12
C ARG A 148 9.28 -15.10 8.06
N ALA A 149 8.39 -14.11 7.84
CA ALA A 149 7.15 -13.94 8.61
C ALA A 149 5.95 -14.69 7.99
N GLU A 150 6.09 -15.20 6.77
CA GLU A 150 5.04 -15.90 6.06
C GLU A 150 5.04 -17.39 6.45
N ARG A 151 3.85 -18.01 6.40
CA ARG A 151 3.71 -19.46 6.66
C ARG A 151 4.11 -20.32 5.46
N ALA A 152 3.99 -19.75 4.26
CA ALA A 152 4.33 -20.42 3.01
C ALA A 152 5.79 -20.14 2.63
N THR A 153 6.32 -20.93 1.70
CA THR A 153 7.63 -20.71 1.08
C THR A 153 7.51 -19.66 -0.03
N PRO A 154 8.56 -18.83 -0.24
CA PRO A 154 8.57 -17.87 -1.33
C PRO A 154 8.53 -18.58 -2.69
N PRO A 155 7.75 -18.05 -3.67
CA PRO A 155 7.70 -18.63 -5.01
C PRO A 155 9.02 -18.45 -5.74
N ARG A 156 9.39 -19.44 -6.55
CA ARG A 156 10.63 -19.40 -7.34
C ARG A 156 10.49 -18.61 -8.63
N SER A 157 9.25 -18.36 -9.06
CA SER A 157 8.95 -17.58 -10.28
C SER A 157 7.60 -16.90 -10.19
N VAL A 158 7.37 -15.94 -11.07
CA VAL A 158 6.06 -15.30 -11.26
C VAL A 158 5.02 -16.35 -11.67
N VAL A 159 5.36 -17.30 -12.52
CA VAL A 159 4.46 -18.39 -12.94
C VAL A 159 4.02 -19.23 -11.74
N GLU A 160 4.94 -19.59 -10.84
CA GLU A 160 4.63 -20.35 -9.63
C GLU A 160 3.73 -19.56 -8.67
N ALA A 161 3.98 -18.26 -8.52
CA ALA A 161 3.18 -17.39 -7.64
C ALA A 161 1.72 -17.30 -8.07
N PHE A 162 1.42 -17.40 -9.36
CA PHE A 162 0.07 -17.34 -9.92
C PHE A 162 -0.47 -18.71 -10.31
N SER A 163 -0.19 -19.73 -9.51
CA SER A 163 -0.68 -21.09 -9.72
C SER A 163 -2.20 -21.12 -9.95
N GLY A 164 -2.65 -21.88 -10.96
CA GLY A 164 -4.06 -21.94 -11.39
C GLY A 164 -4.39 -20.95 -12.53
N LEU A 165 -3.52 -19.99 -12.83
CA LEU A 165 -3.61 -19.16 -14.03
C LEU A 165 -2.60 -19.62 -15.09
N PRO A 166 -2.94 -19.66 -16.37
CA PRO A 166 -1.99 -19.91 -17.45
C PRO A 166 -1.13 -18.64 -17.69
N VAL A 167 -0.02 -18.51 -16.95
CA VAL A 167 0.88 -17.35 -17.06
C VAL A 167 2.04 -17.67 -17.99
N ARG A 168 2.39 -16.72 -18.86
CA ARG A 168 3.54 -16.82 -19.78
C ARG A 168 4.43 -15.59 -19.65
N THR A 169 5.71 -15.81 -19.37
CA THR A 169 6.72 -14.74 -19.25
C THR A 169 7.07 -14.15 -20.62
N ILE A 170 7.36 -12.86 -20.64
CA ILE A 170 7.90 -12.14 -21.79
C ILE A 170 9.26 -11.60 -21.38
N PRO A 171 10.35 -12.02 -22.06
CA PRO A 171 11.69 -11.66 -21.65
C PRO A 171 12.01 -10.17 -21.89
N LEU A 172 12.96 -9.65 -21.14
CA LEU A 172 13.31 -8.22 -21.09
C LEU A 172 13.72 -7.65 -22.44
N GLU A 173 14.41 -8.44 -23.27
CA GLU A 173 14.79 -8.03 -24.63
C GLU A 173 13.57 -7.75 -25.53
N VAL A 174 12.44 -8.45 -25.30
CA VAL A 174 11.20 -8.18 -26.03
C VAL A 174 10.56 -6.89 -25.50
N VAL A 175 10.56 -6.68 -24.19
CA VAL A 175 10.05 -5.44 -23.58
C VAL A 175 10.80 -4.23 -24.12
N ARG A 176 12.11 -4.32 -24.27
CA ARG A 176 13.01 -3.25 -24.76
C ARG A 176 13.13 -3.15 -26.28
N SER A 177 12.48 -4.04 -27.03
CA SER A 177 12.58 -4.05 -28.51
C SER A 177 11.68 -3.04 -29.22
N GLY A 178 10.95 -2.22 -28.47
CA GLY A 178 10.04 -1.19 -28.99
C GLY A 178 8.58 -1.61 -28.94
N LEU A 179 7.71 -0.61 -28.86
CA LEU A 179 6.29 -0.76 -28.61
C LEU A 179 5.56 -1.71 -29.58
N PRO A 180 5.78 -1.65 -30.92
CA PRO A 180 5.07 -2.54 -31.86
C PRO A 180 5.37 -4.03 -31.63
N ARG A 181 6.62 -4.37 -31.28
CA ARG A 181 7.02 -5.76 -31.03
C ARG A 181 6.46 -6.25 -29.70
N LEU A 182 6.50 -5.42 -28.66
CA LEU A 182 5.90 -5.75 -27.36
C LEU A 182 4.39 -5.95 -27.47
N GLU A 183 3.68 -5.08 -28.20
CA GLU A 183 2.23 -5.24 -28.48
C GLU A 183 1.95 -6.58 -29.21
N ALA A 184 2.75 -6.91 -30.23
CA ALA A 184 2.59 -8.17 -30.95
C ALA A 184 2.79 -9.38 -30.05
N GLU A 185 3.79 -9.34 -29.14
CA GLU A 185 4.03 -10.45 -28.21
C GLU A 185 2.93 -10.54 -27.16
N LEU A 186 2.46 -9.42 -26.57
CA LEU A 186 1.30 -9.41 -25.67
C LEU A 186 0.07 -10.04 -26.33
N LYS A 187 -0.25 -9.64 -27.56
CA LYS A 187 -1.35 -10.22 -28.35
C LYS A 187 -1.18 -11.73 -28.58
N SER A 188 0.06 -12.16 -28.89
CA SER A 188 0.36 -13.58 -29.10
C SER A 188 0.12 -14.41 -27.86
N VAL A 189 0.56 -13.90 -26.69
CA VAL A 189 0.34 -14.57 -25.41
C VAL A 189 -1.15 -14.64 -25.08
N VAL A 190 -1.89 -13.54 -25.21
CA VAL A 190 -3.34 -13.48 -24.98
C VAL A 190 -4.09 -14.43 -25.91
N ALA A 191 -3.75 -14.44 -27.21
CA ALA A 191 -4.37 -15.35 -28.17
C ALA A 191 -4.13 -16.83 -27.86
N SER A 192 -3.06 -17.16 -27.11
CA SER A 192 -2.82 -18.53 -26.63
C SER A 192 -3.65 -18.90 -25.39
N GLY A 193 -4.49 -17.98 -24.89
CA GLY A 193 -5.28 -18.16 -23.66
C GLY A 193 -4.44 -17.97 -22.38
N ALA A 194 -3.26 -17.35 -22.47
CA ALA A 194 -2.40 -17.11 -21.32
C ALA A 194 -2.37 -15.64 -20.90
N HIS A 195 -1.95 -15.39 -19.65
CA HIS A 195 -1.74 -14.08 -19.07
C HIS A 195 -0.26 -13.67 -19.22
N PRO A 196 0.05 -12.57 -19.93
CA PRO A 196 1.43 -12.14 -20.09
C PRO A 196 2.03 -11.62 -18.79
N ALA A 197 3.25 -12.07 -18.48
CA ALA A 197 4.08 -11.61 -17.38
C ALA A 197 5.41 -11.08 -17.91
N PRO A 198 5.50 -9.81 -18.36
CA PRO A 198 6.72 -9.22 -18.87
C PRO A 198 7.75 -9.00 -17.77
N ASP A 199 9.02 -9.26 -18.08
CA ASP A 199 10.15 -8.86 -17.25
C ASP A 199 10.26 -7.33 -17.18
N ALA A 200 10.75 -6.80 -16.06
CA ALA A 200 11.01 -5.38 -15.87
C ALA A 200 12.08 -5.14 -14.80
N GLU A 201 13.04 -4.28 -15.09
CA GLU A 201 14.10 -3.85 -14.18
C GLU A 201 14.04 -2.36 -13.86
N THR A 202 13.43 -1.57 -14.74
CA THR A 202 13.41 -0.11 -14.67
C THR A 202 11.98 0.42 -14.80
N ASP A 203 11.76 1.67 -14.38
CA ASP A 203 10.48 2.35 -14.60
C ASP A 203 10.17 2.49 -16.10
N ALA A 204 11.18 2.66 -16.95
CA ALA A 204 11.01 2.71 -18.41
C ALA A 204 10.47 1.38 -18.99
N ASP A 205 10.87 0.24 -18.44
CA ASP A 205 10.32 -1.07 -18.82
C ASP A 205 8.83 -1.15 -18.44
N LEU A 206 8.47 -0.70 -17.24
CA LEU A 206 7.08 -0.65 -16.80
C LEU A 206 6.24 0.33 -17.62
N ASP A 207 6.79 1.48 -18.00
CA ASP A 207 6.15 2.44 -18.91
C ASP A 207 5.84 1.83 -20.27
N ALA A 208 6.79 1.08 -20.84
CA ALA A 208 6.59 0.37 -22.10
C ALA A 208 5.48 -0.70 -22.00
N ILE A 209 5.46 -1.46 -20.88
CA ILE A 209 4.44 -2.49 -20.61
C ILE A 209 3.05 -1.86 -20.53
N VAL A 210 2.90 -0.77 -19.75
CA VAL A 210 1.61 -0.07 -19.61
C VAL A 210 1.18 0.52 -20.94
N ALA A 211 2.09 1.20 -21.67
CA ALA A 211 1.78 1.78 -22.96
C ALA A 211 1.28 0.72 -23.96
N ALA A 212 1.93 -0.45 -24.01
CA ALA A 212 1.49 -1.55 -24.84
C ALA A 212 0.12 -2.11 -24.43
N ALA A 213 -0.09 -2.33 -23.12
CA ALA A 213 -1.35 -2.85 -22.60
C ALA A 213 -2.53 -1.91 -22.89
N LEU A 214 -2.37 -0.60 -22.67
CA LEU A 214 -3.43 0.39 -22.90
C LEU A 214 -3.82 0.48 -24.39
N ARG A 215 -2.87 0.29 -25.33
CA ARG A 215 -3.14 0.28 -26.76
C ARG A 215 -3.90 -0.97 -27.23
N LEU A 216 -3.81 -2.05 -26.48
CA LEU A 216 -4.55 -3.29 -26.77
C LEU A 216 -6.01 -3.22 -26.33
N GLY A 217 -6.34 -2.26 -25.47
CA GLY A 217 -7.73 -1.96 -25.10
C GLY A 217 -8.13 -2.43 -23.71
N PRO A 218 -9.39 -2.15 -23.33
CA PRO A 218 -9.88 -2.34 -21.96
C PRO A 218 -10.14 -3.81 -21.58
N GLY A 219 -10.03 -4.75 -22.52
CA GLY A 219 -10.10 -6.20 -22.24
C GLY A 219 -8.93 -6.68 -21.38
N LEU A 220 -7.79 -5.97 -21.43
CA LEU A 220 -6.62 -6.27 -20.61
C LEU A 220 -6.70 -5.53 -19.27
N ARG A 221 -6.57 -6.27 -18.18
CA ARG A 221 -6.47 -5.68 -16.84
C ARG A 221 -5.02 -5.69 -16.35
N LEU A 222 -4.62 -4.62 -15.67
CA LEU A 222 -3.27 -4.51 -15.11
C LEU A 222 -3.24 -5.08 -13.69
N LEU A 223 -2.22 -5.91 -13.39
CA LEU A 223 -1.97 -6.48 -12.10
C LEU A 223 -0.48 -6.35 -11.76
N GLY A 224 -0.13 -5.65 -10.67
CA GLY A 224 1.27 -5.46 -10.33
C GLY A 224 1.52 -4.69 -9.04
N SER A 225 2.75 -4.25 -8.86
CA SER A 225 3.22 -3.50 -7.69
C SER A 225 2.96 -2.00 -7.81
N GLY A 226 3.43 -1.21 -6.82
CA GLY A 226 3.45 0.25 -6.90
C GLY A 226 4.19 0.81 -8.11
N GLY A 227 5.19 0.08 -8.62
CA GLY A 227 5.91 0.46 -9.85
C GLY A 227 5.01 0.49 -11.08
N LEU A 228 4.18 -0.54 -11.27
CA LEU A 228 3.22 -0.57 -12.38
C LEU A 228 2.11 0.48 -12.20
N ALA A 229 1.66 0.75 -10.94
CA ALA A 229 0.74 1.86 -10.66
C ALA A 229 1.34 3.21 -11.06
N GLY A 230 2.63 3.43 -10.78
CA GLY A 230 3.36 4.64 -11.18
C GLY A 230 3.46 4.79 -12.70
N ALA A 231 3.74 3.70 -13.41
CA ALA A 231 3.74 3.70 -14.88
C ALA A 231 2.34 4.03 -15.43
N LEU A 232 1.28 3.49 -14.83
CA LEU A 232 -0.09 3.83 -15.22
C LEU A 232 -0.40 5.32 -14.96
N GLY A 233 -0.01 5.86 -13.81
CA GLY A 233 -0.16 7.29 -13.50
C GLY A 233 0.55 8.19 -14.52
N ARG A 234 1.79 7.85 -14.87
CA ARG A 234 2.56 8.57 -15.92
C ARG A 234 1.89 8.48 -17.30
N ALA A 235 1.40 7.30 -17.67
CA ALA A 235 0.70 7.10 -18.95
C ALA A 235 -0.60 7.92 -19.04
N LEU A 236 -1.30 8.10 -17.92
CA LEU A 236 -2.51 8.92 -17.82
C LEU A 236 -2.20 10.43 -17.76
N ALA A 237 -0.94 10.82 -17.60
CA ALA A 237 -0.51 12.23 -17.53
C ALA A 237 -1.37 13.07 -16.57
N ARG A 238 -1.74 12.50 -15.42
CA ARG A 238 -2.57 13.17 -14.42
C ARG A 238 -1.86 14.41 -13.86
N PRO A 239 -2.55 15.55 -13.73
CA PRO A 239 -1.94 16.71 -13.10
C PRO A 239 -1.56 16.38 -11.65
N ALA A 240 -0.37 16.80 -11.24
CA ALA A 240 0.02 16.70 -9.84
C ALA A 240 -1.00 17.47 -8.99
N VAL A 241 -1.50 16.85 -7.93
CA VAL A 241 -2.27 17.58 -6.91
C VAL A 241 -1.29 18.49 -6.19
N PRO A 242 -1.52 19.80 -6.16
CA PRO A 242 -0.66 20.69 -5.37
C PRO A 242 -0.63 20.20 -3.93
N ALA A 243 0.58 20.09 -3.36
CA ALA A 243 0.69 19.79 -1.94
C ALA A 243 -0.17 20.82 -1.17
N PRO A 244 -1.09 20.39 -0.28
CA PRO A 244 -1.86 21.33 0.50
C PRO A 244 -0.89 22.21 1.29
N ALA A 245 -1.28 23.48 1.46
CA ALA A 245 -0.51 24.40 2.28
C ALA A 245 -0.22 23.76 3.65
N PRO A 246 0.98 23.94 4.19
CA PRO A 246 1.30 23.45 5.53
C PRO A 246 0.21 23.94 6.49
N PRO A 247 -0.20 23.11 7.48
CA PRO A 247 -1.21 23.51 8.43
C PRO A 247 -0.79 24.85 9.04
N SER A 248 -1.73 25.80 9.03
CA SER A 248 -1.53 27.11 9.69
C SER A 248 -1.04 26.84 11.10
N ALA A 249 -0.10 27.67 11.61
CA ALA A 249 0.56 27.53 12.90
C ALA A 249 -0.36 27.64 14.15
N CYS A 250 -1.64 27.42 13.99
CA CYS A 250 -2.58 27.22 15.09
C CYS A 250 -2.24 25.87 15.73
N ALA A 251 -1.92 25.86 17.02
CA ALA A 251 -1.42 24.77 17.85
C ALA A 251 -1.58 23.37 17.21
N ALA A 252 -0.51 22.89 16.58
CA ALA A 252 -0.54 21.60 15.90
C ALA A 252 -0.94 20.51 16.91
N ALA A 253 -1.88 19.65 16.56
CA ALA A 253 -2.22 18.49 17.40
C ALA A 253 -0.95 17.69 17.69
N PRO A 254 -0.82 17.02 18.85
CA PRO A 254 0.35 16.20 19.14
C PRO A 254 0.51 15.09 18.09
N LEU A 255 1.71 14.59 17.92
CA LEU A 255 2.03 13.49 17.01
C LEU A 255 2.10 12.17 17.78
N LEU A 256 1.34 11.18 17.35
CA LEU A 256 1.40 9.83 17.88
C LEU A 256 1.98 8.88 16.82
N VAL A 257 3.19 8.38 17.07
CA VAL A 257 3.81 7.35 16.24
C VAL A 257 3.48 5.98 16.83
N VAL A 258 2.86 5.11 16.04
CA VAL A 258 2.52 3.73 16.44
C VAL A 258 3.37 2.77 15.61
N ALA A 259 4.39 2.20 16.24
CA ALA A 259 5.32 1.26 15.62
C ALA A 259 4.94 -0.18 15.97
N GLY A 260 4.08 -0.79 15.13
CA GLY A 260 3.58 -2.16 15.30
C GLY A 260 4.54 -3.26 14.83
N THR A 261 5.77 -2.91 14.47
CA THR A 261 6.78 -3.85 13.99
C THR A 261 7.98 -3.90 14.92
N ALA A 262 8.46 -5.11 15.20
CA ALA A 262 9.69 -5.37 15.96
C ALA A 262 10.95 -5.49 15.06
N GLU A 263 10.91 -4.95 13.84
CA GLU A 263 12.08 -4.96 12.95
C GLU A 263 13.26 -4.19 13.58
N PRO A 264 14.48 -4.77 13.58
CA PRO A 264 15.62 -4.16 14.27
C PRO A 264 15.94 -2.71 13.82
N GLY A 265 15.67 -2.39 12.54
CA GLY A 265 15.83 -1.03 12.00
C GLY A 265 14.94 0.01 12.65
N VAL A 266 13.76 -0.38 13.14
CA VAL A 266 12.79 0.54 13.75
C VAL A 266 13.30 1.08 15.10
N ALA A 267 14.02 0.26 15.88
CA ALA A 267 14.61 0.72 17.14
C ALA A 267 15.57 1.91 16.93
N ARG A 268 16.41 1.86 15.88
CA ARG A 268 17.29 2.98 15.51
C ARG A 268 16.52 4.22 15.05
N GLN A 269 15.45 4.02 14.27
CA GLN A 269 14.58 5.11 13.85
C GLN A 269 13.88 5.79 15.04
N ILE A 270 13.45 5.02 16.04
CA ILE A 270 12.87 5.55 17.28
C ILE A 270 13.89 6.34 18.09
N ALA A 271 15.16 5.89 18.15
CA ALA A 271 16.21 6.61 18.82
C ALA A 271 16.41 8.03 18.25
N HIS A 272 16.27 8.23 16.93
CA HIS A 272 16.29 9.56 16.33
C HIS A 272 15.13 10.44 16.82
N LEU A 273 13.92 9.88 16.98
CA LEU A 273 12.76 10.62 17.47
C LEU A 273 12.92 11.01 18.96
N THR A 274 13.47 10.10 19.78
CA THR A 274 13.75 10.40 21.20
C THR A 274 14.82 11.46 21.36
N ALA A 275 15.82 11.49 20.47
CA ALA A 275 16.83 12.56 20.45
C ALA A 275 16.24 13.94 20.12
N LEU A 276 15.08 14.00 19.44
CA LEU A 276 14.30 15.23 19.22
C LEU A 276 13.38 15.61 20.39
N GLY A 277 13.42 14.85 21.49
CA GLY A 277 12.58 15.09 22.67
C GLY A 277 11.21 14.44 22.61
N MET A 278 10.90 13.60 21.62
CA MET A 278 9.66 12.81 21.61
C MET A 278 9.67 11.77 22.73
N ARG A 279 8.54 11.61 23.40
CA ARG A 279 8.39 10.60 24.45
C ARG A 279 8.32 9.19 23.82
N HIS A 280 9.09 8.25 24.33
CA HIS A 280 9.02 6.84 23.91
C HIS A 280 8.39 5.98 24.99
N LEU A 281 7.41 5.16 24.60
CA LEU A 281 6.71 4.20 25.46
C LEU A 281 6.83 2.79 24.79
N PRO A 282 7.86 2.03 25.17
CA PRO A 282 7.94 0.62 24.78
C PRO A 282 6.89 -0.17 25.56
N LEU A 283 6.16 -1.04 24.87
CA LEU A 283 5.06 -1.83 25.40
C LEU A 283 5.47 -3.32 25.41
N ASP A 284 5.34 -3.95 26.56
CA ASP A 284 5.54 -5.40 26.68
C ASP A 284 4.42 -6.15 25.91
N PRO A 285 4.76 -7.06 24.98
CA PRO A 285 3.78 -7.79 24.19
C PRO A 285 2.81 -8.62 25.04
N ALA A 286 3.28 -9.22 26.13
CA ALA A 286 2.47 -10.07 27.01
C ALA A 286 1.46 -9.23 27.82
N GLU A 287 1.91 -8.09 28.36
CA GLU A 287 1.02 -7.14 29.04
C GLU A 287 0.00 -6.56 28.08
N LEU A 288 0.42 -6.22 26.87
CA LEU A 288 -0.45 -5.69 25.82
C LEU A 288 -1.52 -6.72 25.41
N MET A 289 -1.15 -7.98 25.24
CA MET A 289 -2.05 -9.07 24.90
C MET A 289 -3.01 -9.47 26.05
N ALA A 290 -2.55 -9.36 27.30
CA ALA A 290 -3.37 -9.66 28.47
C ALA A 290 -4.43 -8.56 28.72
N GLY A 291 -4.45 -7.47 27.95
CA GLY A 291 -5.30 -6.32 28.24
C GLY A 291 -4.90 -5.59 29.53
N ALA A 292 -3.73 -5.95 30.09
CA ALA A 292 -3.22 -5.37 31.33
C ALA A 292 -2.74 -3.93 31.13
N VAL A 293 -2.50 -3.53 29.90
CA VAL A 293 -2.37 -2.13 29.52
C VAL A 293 -3.78 -1.53 29.39
N GLU A 294 -4.53 -1.59 30.50
CA GLU A 294 -5.73 -0.76 30.58
C GLU A 294 -5.29 0.70 30.45
N VAL A 295 -5.79 1.37 29.43
CA VAL A 295 -5.93 2.82 29.44
C VAL A 295 -6.98 3.14 30.53
N ARG A 296 -6.68 2.78 31.79
CA ARG A 296 -7.36 3.39 32.91
C ARG A 296 -6.94 4.84 32.87
N ALA A 297 -7.92 5.71 32.76
CA ALA A 297 -7.75 7.15 32.90
C ALA A 297 -6.78 7.57 34.03
N GLY A 298 -6.58 6.74 35.06
CA GLY A 298 -5.65 6.98 36.15
C GLY A 298 -4.21 6.46 35.97
N ALA A 299 -3.96 5.31 35.36
CA ALA A 299 -2.59 4.77 35.24
C ALA A 299 -1.84 5.35 34.03
N VAL A 300 -2.56 5.70 32.96
CA VAL A 300 -2.03 6.47 31.83
C VAL A 300 -2.01 7.96 32.17
N GLU A 301 -2.88 8.51 33.00
CA GLU A 301 -2.82 9.90 33.48
C GLU A 301 -1.51 10.23 34.21
N VAL A 302 -0.97 9.33 35.01
CA VAL A 302 0.33 9.56 35.68
C VAL A 302 1.50 9.49 34.69
N ARG A 303 1.36 8.75 33.57
CA ARG A 303 2.34 8.68 32.48
C ARG A 303 2.03 9.64 31.30
N VAL A 304 0.80 10.04 31.13
CA VAL A 304 0.28 10.95 30.09
C VAL A 304 0.12 12.38 30.66
N GLY A 305 0.97 12.78 31.56
CA GLY A 305 1.01 14.18 32.06
C GLY A 305 1.25 15.24 30.98
N ALA A 306 0.91 14.96 29.71
CA ALA A 306 0.75 15.94 28.64
C ALA A 306 0.09 15.27 27.43
N ALA A 307 -1.19 15.40 27.25
CA ALA A 307 -1.90 15.19 25.98
C ALA A 307 -1.36 16.08 24.84
N SER A 308 -0.34 16.87 25.09
CA SER A 308 0.32 17.82 24.19
C SER A 308 1.72 17.41 23.77
N VAL A 309 2.24 16.22 24.16
CA VAL A 309 3.61 15.79 23.84
C VAL A 309 3.62 14.76 22.74
N ASP A 310 4.43 15.00 21.72
CA ASP A 310 4.70 14.05 20.65
C ASP A 310 5.24 12.74 21.23
N THR A 311 4.60 11.61 20.89
CA THR A 311 4.85 10.33 21.56
C THR A 311 5.03 9.20 20.55
N VAL A 312 5.92 8.25 20.88
CA VAL A 312 6.12 7.00 20.14
C VAL A 312 5.67 5.83 20.99
N LEU A 313 4.73 5.04 20.48
CA LEU A 313 4.38 3.72 20.99
C LEU A 313 5.12 2.66 20.16
N SER A 314 5.80 1.73 20.79
CA SER A 314 6.42 0.60 20.10
C SER A 314 6.22 -0.70 20.88
N ILE A 315 6.29 -1.83 20.18
CA ILE A 315 6.36 -3.13 20.82
C ILE A 315 7.80 -3.34 21.30
N ASP A 316 7.98 -3.77 22.54
CA ASP A 316 9.26 -4.18 23.06
C ASP A 316 9.70 -5.50 22.39
N GLY A 317 10.71 -5.41 21.53
CA GLY A 317 11.24 -6.57 20.80
C GLY A 317 12.19 -7.44 21.63
N SER A 318 12.49 -7.10 22.89
CA SER A 318 13.45 -7.83 23.74
C SER A 318 12.95 -9.26 24.07
N ALA A 319 11.63 -9.47 24.11
CA ALA A 319 11.02 -10.78 24.35
C ALA A 319 10.97 -11.70 23.11
N GLY A 320 11.49 -11.26 21.96
CA GLY A 320 11.45 -12.00 20.69
C GLY A 320 10.14 -11.87 19.92
N LEU A 321 10.14 -12.39 18.70
CA LEU A 321 8.95 -12.44 17.84
C LEU A 321 8.04 -13.59 18.28
N HIS A 322 6.76 -13.31 18.56
CA HIS A 322 5.74 -14.34 18.80
C HIS A 322 5.05 -14.70 17.47
N PRO A 323 5.39 -15.85 16.85
CA PRO A 323 4.71 -16.28 15.63
C PRO A 323 3.20 -16.44 15.88
N GLY A 324 2.37 -15.75 15.09
CA GLY A 324 0.91 -15.80 15.19
C GLY A 324 0.24 -14.74 16.06
N GLY A 325 1.00 -13.94 16.83
CA GLY A 325 0.46 -12.85 17.68
C GLY A 325 0.23 -11.52 16.97
N GLY A 326 0.66 -11.34 15.74
CA GLY A 326 0.70 -10.05 15.05
C GLY A 326 -0.65 -9.33 14.99
N ARG A 327 -1.72 -10.02 14.62
CA ARG A 327 -3.07 -9.43 14.54
C ARG A 327 -3.60 -8.98 15.91
N ALA A 328 -3.39 -9.79 16.96
CA ALA A 328 -3.82 -9.43 18.29
C ALA A 328 -3.02 -8.24 18.85
N LEU A 329 -1.71 -8.21 18.62
CA LEU A 329 -0.86 -7.07 18.98
C LEU A 329 -1.27 -5.80 18.22
N SER A 330 -1.56 -5.91 16.93
CA SER A 330 -2.06 -4.79 16.11
C SER A 330 -3.40 -4.27 16.63
N ALA A 331 -4.33 -5.14 17.04
CA ALA A 331 -5.61 -4.75 17.61
C ALA A 331 -5.44 -4.07 18.98
N ALA A 332 -4.53 -4.55 19.82
CA ALA A 332 -4.26 -3.95 21.13
C ALA A 332 -3.58 -2.58 21.00
N LEU A 333 -2.63 -2.40 20.08
CA LEU A 333 -2.06 -1.10 19.73
C LEU A 333 -3.11 -0.13 19.19
N ALA A 334 -4.02 -0.63 18.35
CA ALA A 334 -5.14 0.16 17.84
C ALA A 334 -6.06 0.65 18.93
N ALA A 335 -6.38 -0.19 19.92
CA ALA A 335 -7.17 0.19 21.08
C ALA A 335 -6.50 1.31 21.90
N LEU A 336 -5.18 1.21 22.14
CA LEU A 336 -4.40 2.26 22.79
C LEU A 336 -4.41 3.57 21.99
N ALA A 337 -4.18 3.51 20.69
CA ALA A 337 -4.18 4.68 19.83
C ALA A 337 -5.55 5.36 19.76
N THR A 338 -6.63 4.58 19.81
CA THR A 338 -8.02 5.09 19.82
C THR A 338 -8.36 5.78 21.14
N ALA A 339 -7.88 5.22 22.25
CA ALA A 339 -8.07 5.81 23.59
C ALA A 339 -7.11 6.98 23.87
N TRP A 340 -6.19 7.31 22.94
CA TRP A 340 -5.21 8.38 23.16
C TRP A 340 -5.88 9.75 23.22
N PRO A 341 -5.60 10.55 24.27
CA PRO A 341 -6.23 11.86 24.45
C PRO A 341 -5.75 12.88 23.40
N GLY A 342 -6.53 13.93 23.21
CA GLY A 342 -6.13 15.10 22.42
C GLY A 342 -6.19 14.91 20.91
N ARG A 343 -6.67 13.77 20.39
CA ARG A 343 -6.87 13.52 18.97
C ARG A 343 -5.60 13.81 18.11
N PRO A 344 -4.49 13.09 18.37
CA PRO A 344 -3.21 13.34 17.72
C PRO A 344 -3.25 13.07 16.22
N ASP A 345 -2.34 13.71 15.46
CA ASP A 345 -1.95 13.22 14.15
C ASP A 345 -1.22 11.87 14.28
N LEU A 346 -1.34 11.01 13.28
CA LEU A 346 -0.91 9.63 13.40
C LEU A 346 0.22 9.30 12.42
N VAL A 347 1.24 8.59 12.90
CA VAL A 347 2.21 7.89 12.07
C VAL A 347 2.11 6.40 12.38
N LEU A 348 1.61 5.63 11.40
CA LEU A 348 1.29 4.22 11.56
C LEU A 348 2.26 3.36 10.77
N THR A 349 3.07 2.57 11.48
CA THR A 349 4.10 1.72 10.90
C THR A 349 3.68 0.26 10.90
N GLY A 350 3.60 -0.31 9.70
CA GLY A 350 3.07 -1.66 9.45
C GLY A 350 1.61 -1.63 8.98
N GLY A 351 1.32 -2.30 7.86
CA GLY A 351 -0.01 -2.27 7.22
C GLY A 351 -1.14 -2.79 8.13
N GLU A 352 -0.92 -3.89 8.87
CA GLU A 352 -1.90 -4.43 9.81
C GLU A 352 -2.20 -3.47 10.97
N THR A 353 -1.15 -2.88 11.57
CA THR A 353 -1.32 -1.91 12.65
C THR A 353 -2.03 -0.65 12.17
N ALA A 354 -1.65 -0.15 10.99
CA ALA A 354 -2.29 0.99 10.37
C ALA A 354 -3.78 0.71 10.12
N ARG A 355 -4.09 -0.42 9.51
CA ARG A 355 -5.48 -0.79 9.22
C ARG A 355 -6.29 -0.98 10.50
N ALA A 356 -5.79 -1.72 11.48
CA ALA A 356 -6.48 -1.93 12.75
C ALA A 356 -6.76 -0.60 13.48
N THR A 357 -5.78 0.32 13.48
CA THR A 357 -5.93 1.64 14.12
C THR A 357 -7.00 2.48 13.43
N LEU A 358 -6.99 2.54 12.09
CA LEU A 358 -7.98 3.31 11.35
C LEU A 358 -9.39 2.73 11.46
N ASP A 359 -9.53 1.40 11.44
CA ASP A 359 -10.81 0.73 11.67
C ASP A 359 -11.36 1.02 13.06
N ALA A 360 -10.53 0.95 14.11
CA ALA A 360 -10.93 1.26 15.49
C ALA A 360 -11.33 2.74 15.67
N LEU A 361 -10.71 3.65 14.91
CA LEU A 361 -11.08 5.07 14.87
C LEU A 361 -12.33 5.36 14.02
N GLY A 362 -12.90 4.34 13.35
CA GLY A 362 -14.04 4.51 12.46
C GLY A 362 -13.70 5.22 11.13
N VAL A 363 -12.43 5.35 10.79
CA VAL A 363 -12.00 5.95 9.52
C VAL A 363 -12.33 4.97 8.39
N ARG A 364 -13.03 5.44 7.39
CA ARG A 364 -13.45 4.64 6.21
C ARG A 364 -12.80 5.11 4.92
N GLU A 365 -12.26 6.32 4.92
CA GLU A 365 -11.71 6.96 3.75
C GLU A 365 -10.50 7.82 4.13
N LEU A 366 -9.53 7.88 3.24
CA LEU A 366 -8.35 8.74 3.32
C LEU A 366 -8.19 9.50 2.00
N GLU A 367 -7.76 10.74 2.09
CA GLU A 367 -7.30 11.54 0.97
C GLU A 367 -5.77 11.54 0.96
N PRO A 368 -5.11 10.86 0.02
CA PRO A 368 -3.66 10.87 -0.10
C PRO A 368 -3.17 12.26 -0.51
N VAL A 369 -2.28 12.83 0.31
CA VAL A 369 -1.78 14.20 0.15
C VAL A 369 -0.41 14.21 -0.50
N ASP A 370 0.54 13.46 0.07
CA ASP A 370 1.93 13.46 -0.39
C ASP A 370 2.64 12.14 -0.03
N GLU A 371 3.75 11.88 -0.71
CA GLU A 371 4.69 10.82 -0.38
C GLU A 371 5.96 11.44 0.18
N ILE A 372 6.14 11.39 1.50
CA ILE A 372 7.27 12.02 2.20
C ILE A 372 8.60 11.38 1.77
N HIS A 373 8.59 10.08 1.61
CA HIS A 373 9.61 9.27 0.97
C HIS A 373 8.97 7.96 0.52
N HIS A 374 9.65 7.20 -0.31
CA HIS A 374 9.10 5.97 -0.89
C HIS A 374 8.44 5.07 0.16
N GLY A 375 7.14 4.80 -0.04
CA GLY A 375 6.29 3.99 0.84
C GLY A 375 5.75 4.71 2.09
N ALA A 376 6.15 5.95 2.39
CA ALA A 376 5.59 6.74 3.48
C ALA A 376 4.59 7.77 2.94
N VAL A 377 3.32 7.41 2.95
CA VAL A 377 2.25 8.22 2.37
C VAL A 377 1.53 9.02 3.46
N HIS A 378 1.55 10.33 3.32
CA HIS A 378 0.73 11.26 4.11
C HIS A 378 -0.66 11.34 3.49
N SER A 379 -1.66 11.12 4.30
CA SER A 379 -3.07 11.23 3.95
C SER A 379 -3.82 12.09 4.96
N ARG A 380 -4.99 12.57 4.58
CA ARG A 380 -5.94 13.21 5.50
C ARG A 380 -7.19 12.38 5.66
N THR A 381 -7.70 12.34 6.87
CA THR A 381 -9.05 11.84 7.14
C THR A 381 -10.11 12.89 6.79
N PRO A 382 -11.39 12.53 6.56
CA PRO A 382 -12.46 13.49 6.27
C PRO A 382 -12.61 14.61 7.31
N ASP A 383 -12.23 14.34 8.54
CA ASP A 383 -12.25 15.30 9.66
C ASP A 383 -10.95 16.11 9.82
N GLY A 384 -10.03 16.03 8.81
CA GLY A 384 -8.83 16.85 8.70
C GLY A 384 -7.60 16.37 9.46
N ARG A 385 -7.64 15.20 10.14
CA ARG A 385 -6.49 14.62 10.83
C ARG A 385 -5.43 14.18 9.82
N SER A 386 -4.17 14.45 10.10
CA SER A 386 -3.05 13.89 9.34
C SER A 386 -2.78 12.44 9.76
N VAL A 387 -2.63 11.57 8.77
CA VAL A 387 -2.25 10.17 8.94
C VAL A 387 -1.13 9.85 7.97
N VAL A 388 0.00 9.37 8.47
CA VAL A 388 1.05 8.79 7.64
C VAL A 388 1.05 7.29 7.80
N THR A 389 0.93 6.57 6.69
CA THR A 389 1.08 5.11 6.66
C THR A 389 2.37 4.73 5.98
N ARG A 390 3.06 3.69 6.47
CA ARG A 390 4.22 3.11 5.82
C ARG A 390 4.34 1.61 6.10
N PRO A 391 4.91 0.80 5.18
CA PRO A 391 5.25 -0.59 5.45
C PRO A 391 6.25 -0.71 6.61
N GLY A 392 6.12 -1.73 7.46
CA GLY A 392 6.98 -1.91 8.62
C GLY A 392 8.46 -2.13 8.28
N SER A 393 8.74 -2.74 7.14
CA SER A 393 10.09 -3.09 6.66
C SER A 393 10.74 -2.01 5.77
N TYR A 394 10.06 -0.88 5.51
CA TYR A 394 10.56 0.17 4.63
C TYR A 394 11.25 1.31 5.40
N GLY A 395 12.15 1.94 4.67
CA GLY A 395 12.76 3.21 5.04
C GLY A 395 14.17 3.07 5.60
N ALA A 396 14.99 4.07 5.28
CA ALA A 396 16.34 4.27 5.85
C ALA A 396 16.25 4.56 7.35
N GLU A 397 17.38 4.63 8.02
CA GLU A 397 17.48 4.89 9.47
C GLU A 397 16.83 6.22 9.89
N ASP A 398 16.74 7.18 8.99
CA ASP A 398 16.11 8.49 9.19
C ASP A 398 14.62 8.54 8.83
N SER A 399 14.01 7.42 8.43
CA SER A 399 12.65 7.39 7.90
C SER A 399 11.61 8.03 8.82
N LEU A 400 11.54 7.61 10.09
CA LEU A 400 10.60 8.20 11.05
C LEU A 400 10.92 9.66 11.36
N LEU A 401 12.20 10.03 11.37
CA LEU A 401 12.66 11.41 11.54
C LEU A 401 12.12 12.29 10.39
N ARG A 402 12.28 11.88 9.15
CA ARG A 402 11.75 12.58 7.98
C ARG A 402 10.23 12.75 8.04
N ILE A 403 9.52 11.72 8.47
CA ILE A 403 8.06 11.77 8.65
C ILE A 403 7.68 12.77 9.74
N ALA A 404 8.32 12.69 10.91
CA ALA A 404 8.05 13.59 12.02
C ALA A 404 8.34 15.05 11.66
N THR A 405 9.47 15.34 11.02
CA THR A 405 9.82 16.70 10.59
C THR A 405 8.94 17.23 9.46
N ALA A 406 8.45 16.38 8.56
CA ALA A 406 7.48 16.78 7.53
C ALA A 406 6.14 17.21 8.15
N LEU A 407 5.65 16.48 9.18
CA LEU A 407 4.43 16.84 9.89
C LEU A 407 4.63 17.95 10.93
N ARG A 408 5.85 18.12 11.46
CA ARG A 408 6.25 19.03 12.53
C ARG A 408 7.55 19.75 12.15
N PRO A 409 7.53 20.76 11.26
CA PRO A 409 8.73 21.44 10.79
C PRO A 409 9.57 22.06 11.92
N HIS A 410 8.95 22.41 13.06
CA HIS A 410 9.67 22.96 14.21
C HIS A 410 10.65 21.95 14.86
N LEU A 411 10.44 20.64 14.69
CA LEU A 411 11.38 19.62 15.17
C LEU A 411 12.69 19.65 14.42
N ALA A 412 12.71 20.13 13.17
CA ALA A 412 13.94 20.29 12.39
C ALA A 412 14.81 21.48 12.85
N ALA A 413 14.22 22.45 13.55
CA ALA A 413 14.88 23.68 13.98
C ALA A 413 15.56 23.56 15.36
N THR A 414 15.42 22.45 16.05
CA THR A 414 16.07 22.22 17.36
C THR A 414 17.49 21.71 17.12
N PRO A 415 18.57 22.50 17.40
CA PRO A 415 19.91 21.98 17.33
C PRO A 415 20.05 20.86 18.37
N ALA A 416 20.71 19.76 17.96
CA ALA A 416 21.08 18.69 18.89
C ALA A 416 21.82 19.33 20.08
N ALA A 417 21.24 19.20 21.26
CA ALA A 417 21.93 19.59 22.50
C ALA A 417 23.20 18.73 22.60
N GLY A 418 24.36 19.38 22.49
CA GLY A 418 25.70 18.79 22.52
C GLY A 418 26.06 18.17 23.88
#